data_fec1eacf0754d1ed1612f1dfc2b172ff
#
_entry.id   fec1eacf0754d1ed1612f1dfc2b172ff
#
_cell.length_a   1.000
_cell.length_b   1.000
_cell.length_c   1.000
_cell.angle_alpha   90.00
_cell.angle_beta   90.00
_cell.angle_gamma   90.00
#
_symmetry.space_group_name_H-M   'P 1'
#
loop_
_entity.id
_entity.type
_entity.pdbx_description
1 polymer ?
#
loop_
_entity_poly.entity_id
_entity_poly.type
_entity_poly.pdbx_seq_one_letter_code
_entity_poly.pdbx_strand_id
1 'polypeptide(L)'
;MTTSPRLPRFLVATCLIVVSIGVYRHFSAPEDRQTISRYKMQPVDRGDIQRVISANGTLNPTIQVNVGTQVSGTVKVLHVDFNSQVKAGQVLAELDPSLLEAAAAQSRANLGSAQAQFAVAQSKFTRSNRLFQQGFISQAELDADRQQLDVTAALVKTTQAKVRADEVNLRYSVIRSPIDGVVVARNVDVGQTVAASFQTPTLFLIAKDLRQMQIDTNIAEADIGAIRVGLPVKFTVDAFGDREFHGA
;
A
#
# COMPACT_ATOMS: atom_id res chain seq x y z
N MET A 1 68.57 -38.81 99.27
CA MET A 1 68.18 -40.14 98.79
C MET A 1 67.09 -39.91 97.71
N THR A 2 67.51 -39.90 96.47
CA THR A 2 66.64 -39.62 95.33
C THR A 2 66.72 -40.77 94.36
N THR A 3 65.67 -41.53 94.25
CA THR A 3 65.57 -42.65 93.31
C THR A 3 64.82 -42.14 92.08
N SER A 4 65.47 -42.01 90.96
CA SER A 4 64.90 -41.76 89.67
C SER A 4 64.26 -43.01 89.07
N PRO A 5 63.04 -43.04 88.60
CA PRO A 5 62.48 -44.18 87.90
C PRO A 5 63.00 -44.23 86.46
N ARG A 6 63.71 -45.30 86.12
CA ARG A 6 64.08 -45.62 84.73
C ARG A 6 62.81 -46.10 83.99
N LEU A 7 62.25 -45.25 83.10
CA LEU A 7 61.17 -45.68 82.18
C LEU A 7 61.71 -46.83 81.30
N PRO A 8 60.97 -47.91 81.17
CA PRO A 8 61.43 -49.07 80.37
C PRO A 8 61.45 -48.65 78.87
N ARG A 9 62.64 -48.89 78.29
CA ARG A 9 62.92 -48.56 76.86
C ARG A 9 61.89 -49.17 75.89
N PHE A 10 61.07 -50.11 76.28
CA PHE A 10 59.99 -50.73 75.52
C PHE A 10 58.82 -49.80 75.32
N LEU A 11 58.46 -48.92 76.26
CA LEU A 11 57.37 -47.99 76.13
C LEU A 11 57.65 -46.86 75.11
N VAL A 12 58.90 -46.44 75.02
CA VAL A 12 59.33 -45.42 74.05
C VAL A 12 59.30 -45.97 72.60
N ALA A 13 59.73 -47.25 72.46
CA ALA A 13 59.71 -47.89 71.14
C ALA A 13 58.29 -48.14 70.62
N THR A 14 57.36 -48.52 71.49
CA THR A 14 55.93 -48.68 71.10
C THR A 14 55.28 -47.38 70.78
N CYS A 15 55.57 -46.27 71.48
CA CYS A 15 55.06 -44.95 71.15
C CYS A 15 55.56 -44.46 69.79
N LEU A 16 56.84 -44.70 69.47
CA LEU A 16 57.40 -44.32 68.15
C LEU A 16 56.77 -45.11 66.99
N ILE A 17 56.51 -46.42 67.24
CA ILE A 17 55.85 -47.24 66.21
C ILE A 17 54.41 -46.80 65.97
N VAL A 18 53.66 -46.47 67.03
CA VAL A 18 52.27 -45.99 66.91
C VAL A 18 52.23 -44.63 66.21
N VAL A 19 53.16 -43.71 66.53
CA VAL A 19 53.29 -42.44 65.87
C VAL A 19 53.64 -42.58 64.38
N SER A 20 54.62 -43.49 64.06
CA SER A 20 54.95 -43.77 62.66
C SER A 20 53.81 -44.36 61.86
N ILE A 21 53.04 -45.28 62.48
CA ILE A 21 51.83 -45.83 61.80
C ILE A 21 50.77 -44.79 61.65
N GLY A 22 50.60 -43.90 62.62
CA GLY A 22 49.65 -42.79 62.54
C GLY A 22 50.00 -41.79 61.39
N VAL A 23 51.31 -41.42 61.32
CA VAL A 23 51.84 -40.55 60.27
C VAL A 23 51.73 -41.23 58.90
N TYR A 24 52.04 -42.49 58.78
CA TYR A 24 51.94 -43.24 57.55
C TYR A 24 50.46 -43.32 57.06
N ARG A 25 49.53 -43.57 57.97
CA ARG A 25 48.10 -43.58 57.63
C ARG A 25 47.58 -42.22 57.26
N HIS A 26 48.08 -41.15 57.90
CA HIS A 26 47.69 -39.81 57.59
C HIS A 26 48.20 -39.34 56.20
N PHE A 27 49.42 -39.75 55.84
CA PHE A 27 50.00 -39.46 54.51
C PHE A 27 49.59 -40.47 53.44
N SER A 28 49.14 -41.67 53.80
CA SER A 28 48.68 -42.71 52.87
C SER A 28 47.13 -42.76 52.77
N ALA A 29 46.42 -41.84 53.42
CA ALA A 29 45.01 -41.69 53.14
C ALA A 29 44.83 -41.37 51.62
N PRO A 30 44.11 -42.21 50.87
CA PRO A 30 43.84 -41.87 49.48
C PRO A 30 43.16 -40.53 49.50
N GLU A 31 43.81 -39.48 48.94
CA GLU A 31 43.06 -38.27 48.50
C GLU A 31 41.90 -38.79 47.69
N ASP A 32 40.71 -38.67 48.26
CA ASP A 32 39.49 -38.86 47.56
C ASP A 32 39.49 -37.75 46.47
N ARG A 33 40.18 -38.07 45.35
CA ARG A 33 40.09 -37.23 44.13
C ARG A 33 38.65 -37.28 43.76
N GLN A 34 37.89 -36.36 44.36
CA GLN A 34 36.65 -35.91 43.75
C GLN A 34 37.04 -35.47 42.33
N THR A 35 36.97 -36.43 41.43
CA THR A 35 36.89 -36.14 39.99
C THR A 35 35.72 -35.20 39.82
N ILE A 36 36.00 -33.89 39.97
CA ILE A 36 35.09 -32.86 39.55
C ILE A 36 34.85 -33.19 38.09
N SER A 37 33.73 -33.86 37.85
CA SER A 37 33.25 -34.11 36.51
C SER A 37 33.11 -32.75 35.84
N ARG A 38 34.18 -32.33 35.18
CA ARG A 38 34.19 -31.07 34.40
C ARG A 38 33.16 -31.07 33.28
N TYR A 39 32.51 -32.18 33.05
CA TYR A 39 31.54 -32.38 31.98
C TYR A 39 30.24 -32.88 32.58
N LYS A 40 29.19 -32.08 32.38
CA LYS A 40 27.82 -32.51 32.66
C LYS A 40 27.38 -33.35 31.48
N MET A 41 27.38 -34.65 31.60
CA MET A 41 26.84 -35.52 30.56
C MET A 41 25.32 -35.49 30.64
N GLN A 42 24.69 -35.17 29.52
CA GLN A 42 23.25 -35.34 29.32
C GLN A 42 23.04 -36.38 28.22
N PRO A 43 22.08 -37.28 28.37
CA PRO A 43 21.73 -38.19 27.29
C PRO A 43 21.28 -37.39 26.08
N VAL A 44 21.72 -37.80 24.90
CA VAL A 44 21.26 -37.24 23.64
C VAL A 44 19.86 -37.75 23.39
N ASP A 45 18.90 -36.81 23.33
CA ASP A 45 17.53 -37.10 22.95
C ASP A 45 17.32 -36.78 21.48
N ARG A 46 16.37 -37.45 20.84
CA ARG A 46 15.96 -37.18 19.47
C ARG A 46 14.60 -36.50 19.50
N GLY A 47 14.51 -35.29 18.97
CA GLY A 47 13.29 -34.55 18.84
C GLY A 47 13.20 -33.89 17.47
N ASP A 48 12.00 -33.55 17.07
CA ASP A 48 11.76 -32.81 15.84
C ASP A 48 12.21 -31.36 16.02
N ILE A 49 12.98 -30.86 15.07
CA ILE A 49 13.41 -29.47 15.01
C ILE A 49 12.50 -28.74 14.01
N GLN A 50 11.71 -27.82 14.51
CA GLN A 50 10.93 -26.91 13.67
C GLN A 50 11.69 -25.61 13.45
N ARG A 51 11.90 -25.26 12.20
CA ARG A 51 12.44 -23.95 11.83
C ARG A 51 11.26 -23.00 11.71
N VAL A 52 11.19 -22.01 12.59
CA VAL A 52 10.20 -20.95 12.56
C VAL A 52 10.84 -19.68 12.03
N ILE A 53 10.19 -19.03 11.06
CA ILE A 53 10.58 -17.73 10.54
C ILE A 53 9.57 -16.72 11.07
N SER A 54 10.07 -15.70 11.76
CA SER A 54 9.24 -14.61 12.28
C SER A 54 9.44 -13.36 11.43
N ALA A 55 8.37 -12.73 11.04
CA ALA A 55 8.39 -11.47 10.29
C ALA A 55 7.28 -10.55 10.77
N ASN A 56 7.51 -9.24 10.68
CA ASN A 56 6.50 -8.24 10.91
C ASN A 56 5.85 -7.87 9.57
N GLY A 57 4.56 -7.57 9.60
CA GLY A 57 3.82 -7.22 8.40
C GLY A 57 2.70 -6.23 8.66
N THR A 58 2.09 -5.76 7.59
CA THR A 58 0.90 -4.91 7.62
C THR A 58 -0.28 -5.68 7.04
N LEU A 59 -1.41 -5.59 7.71
CA LEU A 59 -2.65 -6.22 7.28
C LEU A 59 -3.40 -5.26 6.35
N ASN A 60 -3.53 -5.63 5.08
CA ASN A 60 -4.15 -4.82 4.04
C ASN A 60 -5.33 -5.57 3.40
N PRO A 61 -6.37 -4.88 2.93
CA PRO A 61 -7.39 -5.51 2.10
C PRO A 61 -6.79 -6.05 0.80
N THR A 62 -7.22 -7.23 0.36
CA THR A 62 -6.73 -7.86 -0.89
C THR A 62 -6.98 -6.99 -2.11
N ILE A 63 -8.11 -6.27 -2.16
CA ILE A 63 -8.43 -5.33 -3.23
C ILE A 63 -8.75 -3.97 -2.61
N GLN A 64 -7.90 -2.99 -2.92
CA GLN A 64 -8.10 -1.60 -2.55
C GLN A 64 -7.87 -0.69 -3.75
N VAL A 65 -8.62 0.40 -3.82
CA VAL A 65 -8.52 1.39 -4.89
C VAL A 65 -8.34 2.79 -4.30
N ASN A 66 -7.31 3.48 -4.79
CA ASN A 66 -7.09 4.88 -4.49
C ASN A 66 -7.92 5.74 -5.42
N VAL A 67 -8.82 6.53 -4.88
CA VAL A 67 -9.65 7.48 -5.61
C VAL A 67 -9.05 8.87 -5.44
N GLY A 68 -8.64 9.47 -6.55
CA GLY A 68 -8.14 10.84 -6.63
C GLY A 68 -9.02 11.73 -7.49
N THR A 69 -8.54 12.93 -7.80
CA THR A 69 -9.22 13.88 -8.72
C THR A 69 -8.49 13.96 -10.06
N GLN A 70 -9.23 14.17 -11.14
CA GLN A 70 -8.69 14.42 -12.49
C GLN A 70 -8.70 15.90 -12.87
N VAL A 71 -9.36 16.74 -12.06
CA VAL A 71 -9.41 18.20 -12.24
C VAL A 71 -9.08 18.89 -10.91
N SER A 72 -8.46 20.04 -10.98
CA SER A 72 -8.18 20.86 -9.80
C SER A 72 -9.42 21.64 -9.39
N GLY A 73 -9.61 21.81 -8.09
CA GLY A 73 -10.72 22.60 -7.54
C GLY A 73 -10.78 22.55 -6.02
N THR A 74 -11.69 23.28 -5.43
CA THR A 74 -11.96 23.25 -3.99
C THR A 74 -13.09 22.28 -3.71
N VAL A 75 -12.96 21.45 -2.68
CA VAL A 75 -14.00 20.50 -2.28
C VAL A 75 -15.17 21.28 -1.66
N LYS A 76 -16.32 21.17 -2.29
CA LYS A 76 -17.54 21.88 -1.88
C LYS A 76 -18.39 21.03 -0.94
N VAL A 77 -18.55 19.75 -1.25
CA VAL A 77 -19.39 18.81 -0.49
C VAL A 77 -18.69 17.45 -0.39
N LEU A 78 -18.79 16.84 0.79
CA LEU A 78 -18.45 15.43 1.02
C LEU A 78 -19.74 14.67 1.32
N HIS A 79 -19.96 13.55 0.61
CA HIS A 79 -21.16 12.72 0.77
C HIS A 79 -20.90 11.46 1.58
N VAL A 80 -19.64 11.14 1.80
CA VAL A 80 -19.22 9.92 2.52
C VAL A 80 -18.11 10.25 3.53
N ASP A 81 -18.02 9.44 4.56
CA ASP A 81 -16.97 9.52 5.56
C ASP A 81 -16.26 8.16 5.68
N PHE A 82 -15.22 8.09 6.54
CA PHE A 82 -14.56 6.82 6.81
C PHE A 82 -15.59 5.78 7.31
N ASN A 83 -15.32 4.50 7.04
CA ASN A 83 -16.19 3.36 7.33
C ASN A 83 -17.58 3.41 6.63
N SER A 84 -17.80 4.32 5.69
CA SER A 84 -19.03 4.36 4.90
C SER A 84 -19.03 3.28 3.83
N GLN A 85 -20.13 2.54 3.69
CA GLN A 85 -20.35 1.65 2.56
C GLN A 85 -20.72 2.43 1.32
N VAL A 86 -20.05 2.11 0.21
CA VAL A 86 -20.25 2.79 -1.07
C VAL A 86 -20.47 1.79 -2.20
N LYS A 87 -21.22 2.20 -3.22
CA LYS A 87 -21.46 1.44 -4.45
C LYS A 87 -20.68 2.05 -5.61
N ALA A 88 -20.35 1.24 -6.60
CA ALA A 88 -19.77 1.71 -7.84
C ALA A 88 -20.66 2.79 -8.49
N GLY A 89 -20.04 3.91 -8.89
CA GLY A 89 -20.74 5.09 -9.41
C GLY A 89 -21.33 6.04 -8.36
N GLN A 90 -21.37 5.67 -7.08
CA GLN A 90 -21.84 6.55 -6.01
C GLN A 90 -20.96 7.78 -5.87
N VAL A 91 -21.56 8.94 -5.66
CA VAL A 91 -20.85 10.20 -5.43
C VAL A 91 -20.20 10.17 -4.06
N LEU A 92 -18.90 10.47 -4.02
CA LEU A 92 -18.09 10.55 -2.80
C LEU A 92 -17.90 11.99 -2.36
N ALA A 93 -17.55 12.86 -3.32
CA ALA A 93 -17.31 14.27 -3.10
C ALA A 93 -17.64 15.07 -4.36
N GLU A 94 -17.90 16.36 -4.18
CA GLU A 94 -18.10 17.33 -5.26
C GLU A 94 -17.12 18.49 -5.09
N LEU A 95 -16.42 18.80 -6.17
CA LEU A 95 -15.60 20.01 -6.27
C LEU A 95 -16.50 21.19 -6.67
N ASP A 96 -16.07 22.41 -6.39
CA ASP A 96 -16.76 23.59 -6.88
C ASP A 96 -16.74 23.63 -8.42
N PRO A 97 -17.89 23.51 -9.10
CA PRO A 97 -17.95 23.41 -10.55
C PRO A 97 -17.89 24.77 -11.24
N SER A 98 -17.93 25.88 -10.50
CA SER A 98 -18.20 27.24 -11.05
C SER A 98 -17.25 27.62 -12.20
N LEU A 99 -15.97 27.35 -12.06
CA LEU A 99 -14.96 27.62 -13.10
C LEU A 99 -15.12 26.69 -14.31
N LEU A 100 -15.42 25.43 -14.09
CA LEU A 100 -15.59 24.41 -15.12
C LEU A 100 -16.90 24.63 -15.87
N GLU A 101 -17.97 25.05 -15.20
CA GLU A 101 -19.25 25.46 -15.80
C GLU A 101 -19.06 26.68 -16.70
N ALA A 102 -18.33 27.71 -16.24
CA ALA A 102 -18.03 28.89 -17.04
C ALA A 102 -17.22 28.52 -18.30
N ALA A 103 -16.22 27.64 -18.18
CA ALA A 103 -15.45 27.16 -19.34
C ALA A 103 -16.32 26.37 -20.33
N ALA A 104 -17.19 25.50 -19.85
CA ALA A 104 -18.12 24.74 -20.68
C ALA A 104 -19.16 25.66 -21.35
N ALA A 105 -19.66 26.68 -20.65
CA ALA A 105 -20.56 27.69 -21.23
C ALA A 105 -19.88 28.50 -22.33
N GLN A 106 -18.63 28.93 -22.12
CA GLN A 106 -17.85 29.66 -23.12
C GLN A 106 -17.61 28.82 -24.38
N SER A 107 -17.23 27.55 -24.25
CA SER A 107 -17.02 26.68 -25.40
C SER A 107 -18.31 26.36 -26.15
N ARG A 108 -19.46 26.24 -25.47
CA ARG A 108 -20.77 26.13 -26.13
C ARG A 108 -21.13 27.37 -26.92
N ALA A 109 -20.86 28.58 -26.39
CA ALA A 109 -21.07 29.84 -27.10
C ALA A 109 -20.19 29.92 -28.36
N ASN A 110 -18.92 29.51 -28.27
CA ASN A 110 -18.01 29.46 -29.41
C ASN A 110 -18.50 28.47 -30.49
N LEU A 111 -19.02 27.29 -30.07
CA LEU A 111 -19.63 26.35 -31.02
C LEU A 111 -20.86 26.96 -31.73
N GLY A 112 -21.72 27.66 -30.99
CA GLY A 112 -22.85 28.36 -31.59
C GLY A 112 -22.43 29.39 -32.67
N SER A 113 -21.35 30.15 -32.39
CA SER A 113 -20.79 31.09 -33.38
C SER A 113 -20.24 30.35 -34.61
N ALA A 114 -19.50 29.27 -34.43
CA ALA A 114 -18.96 28.47 -35.55
C ALA A 114 -20.09 27.85 -36.40
N GLN A 115 -21.16 27.36 -35.76
CA GLN A 115 -22.33 26.82 -36.44
C GLN A 115 -23.07 27.90 -37.28
N ALA A 116 -23.20 29.14 -36.76
CA ALA A 116 -23.78 30.25 -37.49
C ALA A 116 -22.93 30.60 -38.74
N GLN A 117 -21.60 30.64 -38.58
CA GLN A 117 -20.69 30.89 -39.72
C GLN A 117 -20.79 29.78 -40.79
N PHE A 118 -20.85 28.51 -40.34
CA PHE A 118 -21.05 27.38 -41.25
C PHE A 118 -22.38 27.48 -42.00
N ALA A 119 -23.47 27.81 -41.33
CA ALA A 119 -24.78 27.98 -41.96
C ALA A 119 -24.76 29.06 -43.06
N VAL A 120 -24.07 30.19 -42.81
CA VAL A 120 -23.89 31.25 -43.79
C VAL A 120 -23.09 30.76 -45.01
N ALA A 121 -21.93 30.07 -44.76
CA ALA A 121 -21.10 29.54 -45.82
C ALA A 121 -21.84 28.46 -46.64
N GLN A 122 -22.60 27.59 -45.98
CA GLN A 122 -23.44 26.60 -46.66
C GLN A 122 -24.50 27.21 -47.56
N SER A 123 -25.18 28.24 -47.07
CA SER A 123 -26.19 28.95 -47.83
C SER A 123 -25.57 29.67 -49.05
N LYS A 124 -24.38 30.28 -48.87
CA LYS A 124 -23.63 30.92 -49.95
C LYS A 124 -23.21 29.90 -51.01
N PHE A 125 -22.57 28.80 -50.61
CA PHE A 125 -22.15 27.74 -51.53
C PHE A 125 -23.34 27.14 -52.29
N THR A 126 -24.47 26.88 -51.64
CA THR A 126 -25.68 26.38 -52.30
C THR A 126 -26.18 27.35 -53.36
N ARG A 127 -26.13 28.66 -53.12
CA ARG A 127 -26.49 29.69 -54.07
C ARG A 127 -25.51 29.74 -55.24
N SER A 128 -24.22 29.79 -54.96
CA SER A 128 -23.17 29.83 -55.98
C SER A 128 -23.19 28.59 -56.87
N ASN A 129 -23.40 27.40 -56.31
CA ASN A 129 -23.55 26.18 -57.08
C ASN A 129 -24.71 26.24 -58.10
N ARG A 130 -25.84 26.87 -57.71
CA ARG A 130 -26.99 27.08 -58.60
C ARG A 130 -26.67 28.09 -59.70
N LEU A 131 -25.95 29.20 -59.36
CA LEU A 131 -25.52 30.22 -60.35
C LEU A 131 -24.50 29.67 -61.32
N PHE A 132 -23.59 28.82 -60.86
CA PHE A 132 -22.61 28.13 -61.72
C PHE A 132 -23.33 27.22 -62.73
N GLN A 133 -24.30 26.42 -62.30
CA GLN A 133 -25.09 25.58 -63.20
C GLN A 133 -25.85 26.39 -64.28
N GLN A 134 -26.13 27.67 -64.01
CA GLN A 134 -26.77 28.60 -64.93
C GLN A 134 -25.75 29.40 -65.78
N GLY A 135 -24.46 29.21 -65.55
CA GLY A 135 -23.38 29.90 -66.30
C GLY A 135 -23.13 31.36 -65.86
N PHE A 136 -23.64 31.78 -64.70
CA PHE A 136 -23.50 33.17 -64.19
C PHE A 136 -22.21 33.42 -63.39
N ILE A 137 -21.51 32.39 -62.90
CA ILE A 137 -20.24 32.54 -62.20
C ILE A 137 -19.17 31.60 -62.73
N SER A 138 -17.89 31.90 -62.42
CA SER A 138 -16.74 31.09 -62.82
C SER A 138 -16.55 29.88 -61.89
N GLN A 139 -15.85 28.85 -62.40
CA GLN A 139 -15.41 27.70 -61.59
C GLN A 139 -14.56 28.14 -60.40
N ALA A 140 -13.66 29.11 -60.57
CA ALA A 140 -12.82 29.64 -59.50
C ALA A 140 -13.61 30.25 -58.33
N GLU A 141 -14.73 30.90 -58.62
CA GLU A 141 -15.61 31.49 -57.61
C GLU A 141 -16.38 30.40 -56.85
N LEU A 142 -16.87 29.37 -57.52
CA LEU A 142 -17.50 28.21 -56.89
C LEU A 142 -16.52 27.47 -55.98
N ASP A 143 -15.26 27.25 -56.43
CA ASP A 143 -14.23 26.59 -55.67
C ASP A 143 -13.84 27.38 -54.41
N ALA A 144 -13.81 28.72 -54.49
CA ALA A 144 -13.58 29.58 -53.31
C ALA A 144 -14.71 29.45 -52.26
N ASP A 145 -15.98 29.41 -52.70
CA ASP A 145 -17.10 29.22 -51.78
C ASP A 145 -17.15 27.83 -51.19
N ARG A 146 -16.73 26.81 -51.95
CA ARG A 146 -16.57 25.45 -51.43
C ARG A 146 -15.46 25.37 -50.38
N GLN A 147 -14.31 25.98 -50.64
CA GLN A 147 -13.23 26.07 -49.67
C GLN A 147 -13.69 26.74 -48.36
N GLN A 148 -14.46 27.85 -48.47
CA GLN A 148 -14.99 28.52 -47.29
C GLN A 148 -15.97 27.64 -46.50
N LEU A 149 -16.82 26.87 -47.19
CA LEU A 149 -17.68 25.87 -46.55
C LEU A 149 -16.87 24.81 -45.80
N ASP A 150 -15.82 24.25 -46.44
CA ASP A 150 -14.99 23.23 -45.85
C ASP A 150 -14.22 23.75 -44.63
N VAL A 151 -13.71 24.98 -44.66
CA VAL A 151 -13.03 25.64 -43.54
C VAL A 151 -13.99 25.82 -42.35
N THR A 152 -15.22 26.35 -42.61
CA THR A 152 -16.20 26.55 -41.54
C THR A 152 -16.73 25.22 -40.99
N ALA A 153 -16.85 24.17 -41.82
CA ALA A 153 -17.18 22.82 -41.36
C ALA A 153 -16.09 22.23 -40.44
N ALA A 154 -14.82 22.46 -40.77
CA ALA A 154 -13.69 22.05 -39.92
C ALA A 154 -13.70 22.83 -38.58
N LEU A 155 -14.03 24.12 -38.61
CA LEU A 155 -14.15 24.94 -37.38
C LEU A 155 -15.24 24.41 -36.45
N VAL A 156 -16.42 24.03 -36.99
CA VAL A 156 -17.48 23.39 -36.18
C VAL A 156 -16.98 22.12 -35.51
N LYS A 157 -16.25 21.26 -36.22
CA LYS A 157 -15.69 20.03 -35.66
C LYS A 157 -14.70 20.29 -34.52
N THR A 158 -13.83 21.28 -34.67
CA THR A 158 -12.83 21.62 -33.64
C THR A 158 -13.47 22.23 -32.41
N THR A 159 -14.42 23.17 -32.58
CA THR A 159 -15.15 23.76 -31.44
C THR A 159 -16.04 22.74 -30.75
N GLN A 160 -16.65 21.80 -31.48
CA GLN A 160 -17.42 20.71 -30.90
C GLN A 160 -16.53 19.74 -30.06
N ALA A 161 -15.31 19.48 -30.53
CA ALA A 161 -14.34 18.68 -29.74
C ALA A 161 -13.95 19.40 -28.44
N LYS A 162 -13.78 20.74 -28.50
CA LYS A 162 -13.51 21.56 -27.31
C LYS A 162 -14.67 21.52 -26.30
N VAL A 163 -15.91 21.64 -26.74
CA VAL A 163 -17.09 21.51 -25.88
C VAL A 163 -17.09 20.15 -25.17
N ARG A 164 -16.86 19.06 -25.92
CA ARG A 164 -16.79 17.73 -25.31
C ARG A 164 -15.70 17.60 -24.24
N ALA A 165 -14.53 18.19 -24.47
CA ALA A 165 -13.42 18.19 -23.51
C ALA A 165 -13.82 18.94 -22.22
N ASP A 166 -14.41 20.12 -22.34
CA ASP A 166 -14.80 20.93 -21.17
C ASP A 166 -15.98 20.29 -20.41
N GLU A 167 -16.92 19.62 -21.10
CA GLU A 167 -17.97 18.85 -20.46
C GLU A 167 -17.45 17.59 -19.74
N VAL A 168 -16.38 16.96 -20.23
CA VAL A 168 -15.69 15.87 -19.51
C VAL A 168 -15.04 16.40 -18.24
N ASN A 169 -14.34 17.54 -18.33
CA ASN A 169 -13.75 18.18 -17.17
C ASN A 169 -14.81 18.54 -16.11
N LEU A 170 -15.96 19.05 -16.55
CA LEU A 170 -17.07 19.34 -15.65
C LEU A 170 -17.62 18.07 -14.98
N ARG A 171 -17.71 16.94 -15.70
CA ARG A 171 -18.10 15.66 -15.09
C ARG A 171 -17.09 15.17 -14.04
N TYR A 172 -15.81 15.46 -14.23
CA TYR A 172 -14.76 15.10 -13.27
C TYR A 172 -14.78 15.96 -11.99
N SER A 173 -15.56 17.04 -11.93
CA SER A 173 -15.80 17.76 -10.67
C SER A 173 -16.59 16.92 -9.66
N VAL A 174 -17.31 15.89 -10.12
CA VAL A 174 -18.03 14.95 -9.25
C VAL A 174 -17.22 13.67 -9.13
N ILE A 175 -16.65 13.48 -7.95
CA ILE A 175 -15.78 12.33 -7.63
C ILE A 175 -16.67 11.15 -7.24
N ARG A 176 -16.50 10.02 -7.92
CA ARG A 176 -17.30 8.81 -7.74
C ARG A 176 -16.47 7.61 -7.39
N SER A 177 -17.08 6.66 -6.68
CA SER A 177 -16.44 5.37 -6.42
C SER A 177 -16.35 4.52 -7.69
N PRO A 178 -15.17 3.97 -8.03
CA PRO A 178 -15.02 3.04 -9.14
C PRO A 178 -15.49 1.61 -8.83
N ILE A 179 -15.63 1.25 -7.54
CA ILE A 179 -15.98 -0.10 -7.07
C ILE A 179 -17.00 -0.04 -5.93
N ASP A 180 -17.66 -1.17 -5.67
CA ASP A 180 -18.39 -1.39 -4.43
C ASP A 180 -17.41 -1.67 -3.30
N GLY A 181 -17.66 -1.15 -2.10
CA GLY A 181 -16.76 -1.38 -0.97
C GLY A 181 -17.01 -0.50 0.23
N VAL A 182 -15.99 -0.36 1.05
CA VAL A 182 -15.99 0.46 2.27
C VAL A 182 -14.86 1.49 2.19
N VAL A 183 -15.13 2.72 2.57
CA VAL A 183 -14.11 3.78 2.66
C VAL A 183 -13.21 3.50 3.85
N VAL A 184 -11.95 3.14 3.58
CA VAL A 184 -10.94 2.86 4.62
C VAL A 184 -10.29 4.14 5.12
N ALA A 185 -10.02 5.09 4.20
CA ALA A 185 -9.44 6.37 4.56
C ALA A 185 -10.04 7.50 3.72
N ARG A 186 -10.19 8.66 4.34
CA ARG A 186 -10.58 9.93 3.73
C ARG A 186 -9.46 10.94 4.05
N ASN A 187 -8.77 11.39 3.02
CA ASN A 187 -7.62 12.30 3.13
C ASN A 187 -7.95 13.70 2.60
N VAL A 188 -9.21 14.09 2.65
CA VAL A 188 -9.68 15.37 2.11
C VAL A 188 -10.81 15.92 2.97
N ASP A 189 -10.82 17.24 3.15
CA ASP A 189 -11.84 17.96 3.91
C ASP A 189 -12.60 18.97 3.05
N VAL A 190 -13.81 19.35 3.50
CA VAL A 190 -14.60 20.42 2.86
C VAL A 190 -13.84 21.74 2.93
N GLY A 191 -13.77 22.47 1.82
CA GLY A 191 -13.00 23.71 1.70
C GLY A 191 -11.54 23.50 1.32
N GLN A 192 -11.03 22.27 1.31
CA GLN A 192 -9.68 21.97 0.88
C GLN A 192 -9.54 22.09 -0.64
N THR A 193 -8.48 22.75 -1.12
CA THR A 193 -8.14 22.79 -2.55
C THR A 193 -7.30 21.57 -2.91
N VAL A 194 -7.72 20.85 -3.94
CA VAL A 194 -7.03 19.70 -4.51
C VAL A 194 -6.55 20.02 -5.92
N ALA A 195 -5.35 19.55 -6.26
CA ALA A 195 -4.73 19.78 -7.55
C ALA A 195 -4.55 18.47 -8.31
N ALA A 196 -5.00 18.44 -9.56
CA ALA A 196 -4.67 17.37 -10.49
C ALA A 196 -3.24 17.62 -11.03
N SER A 197 -2.24 16.97 -10.43
CA SER A 197 -0.84 17.07 -10.80
C SER A 197 -0.25 15.69 -11.10
N PHE A 198 1.05 15.62 -11.46
CA PHE A 198 1.74 14.35 -11.72
C PHE A 198 1.68 13.36 -10.53
N GLN A 199 1.54 13.86 -9.31
CA GLN A 199 1.23 13.05 -8.12
C GLN A 199 -0.17 13.41 -7.65
N THR A 200 -1.17 12.77 -8.24
CA THR A 200 -2.56 12.96 -7.80
C THR A 200 -2.71 12.49 -6.36
N PRO A 201 -3.10 13.37 -5.42
CA PRO A 201 -3.31 12.96 -4.04
C PRO A 201 -4.46 11.96 -3.96
N THR A 202 -4.28 10.90 -3.17
CA THR A 202 -5.36 9.98 -2.83
C THR A 202 -6.35 10.71 -1.92
N LEU A 203 -7.57 10.91 -2.38
CA LEU A 203 -8.64 11.54 -1.61
C LEU A 203 -9.39 10.53 -0.76
N PHE A 204 -9.70 9.37 -1.35
CA PHE A 204 -10.34 8.25 -0.67
C PHE A 204 -9.59 6.95 -0.96
N LEU A 205 -9.49 6.10 0.05
CA LEU A 205 -9.05 4.73 -0.08
C LEU A 205 -10.27 3.83 0.13
N ILE A 206 -10.62 3.03 -0.88
CA ILE A 206 -11.79 2.15 -0.84
C ILE A 206 -11.32 0.70 -0.91
N ALA A 207 -11.73 -0.10 0.08
CA ALA A 207 -11.52 -1.55 0.09
C ALA A 207 -12.79 -2.27 -0.41
N LYS A 208 -12.62 -3.24 -1.27
CA LYS A 208 -13.75 -4.00 -1.82
C LYS A 208 -14.42 -4.89 -0.76
N ASP A 209 -13.64 -5.62 0.01
CA ASP A 209 -14.12 -6.49 1.08
C ASP A 209 -13.08 -6.55 2.22
N LEU A 210 -13.50 -6.16 3.42
CA LEU A 210 -12.64 -6.18 4.61
C LEU A 210 -12.56 -7.58 5.25
N ARG A 211 -13.30 -8.58 4.74
CA ARG A 211 -13.21 -9.97 5.21
C ARG A 211 -12.10 -10.74 4.49
N GLN A 212 -11.64 -10.24 3.36
CA GLN A 212 -10.53 -10.80 2.59
C GLN A 212 -9.32 -9.88 2.73
N MET A 213 -8.43 -10.27 3.62
CA MET A 213 -7.23 -9.51 3.94
C MET A 213 -5.98 -10.27 3.52
N GLN A 214 -4.92 -9.53 3.21
CA GLN A 214 -3.58 -10.07 2.99
C GLN A 214 -2.61 -9.41 3.97
N ILE A 215 -1.56 -10.12 4.30
CA ILE A 215 -0.48 -9.60 5.15
C ILE A 215 0.74 -9.40 4.27
N ASP A 216 1.15 -8.15 4.12
CA ASP A 216 2.38 -7.81 3.42
C ASP A 216 3.53 -7.80 4.42
N THR A 217 4.47 -8.77 4.26
CA THR A 217 5.59 -8.97 5.20
C THR A 217 6.92 -8.76 4.52
N ASN A 218 7.88 -8.19 5.27
CA ASN A 218 9.27 -8.11 4.84
C ASN A 218 10.05 -9.25 5.49
N ILE A 219 10.60 -10.13 4.66
CA ILE A 219 11.36 -11.31 5.10
C ILE A 219 12.82 -11.12 4.74
N ALA A 220 13.72 -11.51 5.64
CA ALA A 220 15.14 -11.45 5.39
C ALA A 220 15.54 -12.39 4.23
N GLU A 221 16.46 -11.95 3.38
CA GLU A 221 16.95 -12.73 2.22
C GLU A 221 17.45 -14.12 2.62
N ALA A 222 18.08 -14.24 3.81
CA ALA A 222 18.59 -15.50 4.33
C ALA A 222 17.50 -16.56 4.58
N ASP A 223 16.25 -16.15 4.77
CA ASP A 223 15.14 -17.04 5.10
C ASP A 223 14.23 -17.36 3.91
N ILE A 224 14.37 -16.60 2.82
CA ILE A 224 13.56 -16.78 1.58
C ILE A 224 13.64 -18.21 1.03
N GLY A 225 14.82 -18.85 1.10
CA GLY A 225 15.02 -20.21 0.59
C GLY A 225 14.20 -21.30 1.30
N ALA A 226 13.70 -21.02 2.51
CA ALA A 226 12.89 -21.95 3.29
C ALA A 226 11.38 -21.74 3.11
N ILE A 227 10.96 -20.64 2.49
CA ILE A 227 9.54 -20.29 2.29
C ILE A 227 9.02 -20.86 0.99
N ARG A 228 7.84 -21.46 1.06
CA ARG A 228 7.13 -22.03 -0.09
C ARG A 228 5.65 -21.66 -0.01
N VAL A 229 5.02 -21.54 -1.16
CA VAL A 229 3.57 -21.31 -1.24
C VAL A 229 2.82 -22.46 -0.56
N GLY A 230 1.83 -22.12 0.27
CA GLY A 230 1.03 -23.08 1.01
C GLY A 230 1.57 -23.47 2.38
N LEU A 231 2.63 -22.82 2.87
CA LEU A 231 3.05 -23.03 4.26
C LEU A 231 2.01 -22.45 5.23
N PRO A 232 1.69 -23.19 6.32
CA PRO A 232 0.81 -22.66 7.35
C PRO A 232 1.46 -21.48 8.06
N VAL A 233 0.75 -20.38 8.15
CA VAL A 233 1.20 -19.16 8.85
C VAL A 233 0.33 -18.93 10.07
N LYS A 234 0.96 -18.60 11.19
CA LYS A 234 0.30 -18.12 12.40
C LYS A 234 0.66 -16.66 12.59
N PHE A 235 -0.29 -15.83 12.94
CA PHE A 235 -0.06 -14.42 13.20
C PHE A 235 -0.97 -13.89 14.30
N THR A 236 -0.52 -12.86 14.97
CA THR A 236 -1.30 -12.07 15.94
C THR A 236 -1.46 -10.66 15.44
N VAL A 237 -2.54 -10.02 15.80
CA VAL A 237 -2.84 -8.63 15.45
C VAL A 237 -2.98 -7.83 16.73
N ASP A 238 -2.26 -6.71 16.85
CA ASP A 238 -2.22 -5.90 18.07
C ASP A 238 -3.62 -5.48 18.57
N ALA A 239 -4.54 -5.26 17.65
CA ALA A 239 -5.92 -4.91 17.97
C ALA A 239 -6.71 -6.01 18.71
N PHE A 240 -6.26 -7.28 18.63
CA PHE A 240 -6.94 -8.43 19.24
C PHE A 240 -6.11 -9.13 20.33
N GLY A 241 -5.04 -8.49 20.78
CA GLY A 241 -4.16 -9.03 21.82
C GLY A 241 -3.54 -10.38 21.43
N ASP A 242 -3.60 -11.35 22.35
CA ASP A 242 -2.95 -12.67 22.18
C ASP A 242 -3.72 -13.66 21.28
N ARG A 243 -4.74 -13.22 20.56
CA ARG A 243 -5.51 -14.10 19.68
C ARG A 243 -4.67 -14.48 18.46
N GLU A 244 -4.39 -15.79 18.32
CA GLU A 244 -3.75 -16.34 17.12
C GLU A 244 -4.75 -16.50 15.99
N PHE A 245 -4.33 -16.06 14.80
CA PHE A 245 -5.01 -16.29 13.53
C PHE A 245 -4.17 -17.20 12.67
N HIS A 246 -4.83 -17.91 11.74
CA HIS A 246 -4.18 -18.83 10.81
C HIS A 246 -4.41 -18.37 9.38
N GLY A 247 -3.36 -18.50 8.55
CA GLY A 247 -3.38 -18.18 7.14
C GLY A 247 -2.50 -19.13 6.33
N ALA A 248 -2.47 -18.98 5.03
CA ALA A 248 -1.62 -19.72 4.10
C ALA A 248 -1.18 -18.82 2.93
#